data_b22dca46c13ec43b51ceb2e76bcb7c8e
#
_entry.id   b22dca46c13ec43b51ceb2e76bcb7c8e
#
_cell.length_a   1.000
_cell.length_b   1.000
_cell.length_c   1.000
_cell.angle_alpha   90.00
_cell.angle_beta   90.00
_cell.angle_gamma   90.00
#
_symmetry.space_group_name_H-M   'P 1'
#
loop_
_entity.id
_entity.type
_entity.pdbx_description
1 polymer ?
#
loop_
_entity_poly.entity_id
_entity_poly.type
_entity_poly.pdbx_seq_one_letter_code
_entity_poly.pdbx_strand_id
1 'polypeptide(L)'
;MWKGFQKPKRLASELESLTEKYGRFSAQPFERGWGTTVGNALRRALLSSIEGAAITAVKIEGVLHEFSSIPGVVEDATDIILNLKQVPIKLNTDLPKTIYVNVEQPGPVTSAQIEEDADFAVLDKSVYIATVSEGGKLQIEMRVKNGRGYVAADRNYDEDLPIGYIPVDSVHSPVRKVNYAVEAARLGQMTDYEKLMIEVWTNGAITPQDSIGLAAKLVKDHMSIFINFEEPVDTVEVPQDIAHDPRLEHLDRSVEELELSVRSYNCLKNANIQTIRELVQKSENEMLKTKNFGRKSLNEIKDILVKMGLALGMKFDEHGRIIWPPLPSQTAAPASEDTVGL
;
A
#
# COMPACT_ATOMS: atom_id res chain seq x y z
N MET A 1 -1.31 -20.20 20.10
CA MET A 1 -2.73 -20.58 20.05
C MET A 1 -3.06 -21.40 18.80
N TRP A 2 -2.55 -21.07 17.63
CA TRP A 2 -2.84 -21.76 16.35
C TRP A 2 -1.68 -22.65 15.88
N LYS A 3 -1.19 -23.56 16.75
CA LYS A 3 -0.10 -24.49 16.39
C LYS A 3 -0.51 -25.39 15.24
N GLY A 4 0.22 -25.31 14.12
CA GLY A 4 -0.03 -26.12 12.93
C GLY A 4 -1.01 -25.54 11.91
N PHE A 5 -1.74 -24.45 12.24
CA PHE A 5 -2.65 -23.81 11.28
C PHE A 5 -1.86 -23.05 10.21
N GLN A 6 -2.08 -23.43 8.96
CA GLN A 6 -1.40 -22.82 7.82
C GLN A 6 -2.16 -21.61 7.31
N LYS A 7 -1.44 -20.51 7.09
CA LYS A 7 -1.98 -19.29 6.52
C LYS A 7 -1.09 -18.81 5.36
N PRO A 8 -1.64 -18.15 4.33
CA PRO A 8 -0.84 -17.59 3.25
C PRO A 8 0.13 -16.55 3.80
N LYS A 9 1.38 -16.58 3.32
CA LYS A 9 2.41 -15.60 3.71
C LYS A 9 2.45 -14.39 2.79
N ARG A 10 1.98 -14.52 1.55
CA ARG A 10 2.01 -13.47 0.54
C ARG A 10 0.83 -13.59 -0.41
N LEU A 11 0.42 -12.44 -0.93
CA LEU A 11 -0.47 -12.33 -2.08
C LEU A 11 0.41 -12.29 -3.33
N ALA A 12 0.21 -13.21 -4.26
CA ALA A 12 0.89 -13.22 -5.54
C ALA A 12 -0.01 -12.58 -6.59
N SER A 13 0.53 -11.64 -7.36
CA SER A 13 -0.13 -11.04 -8.52
C SER A 13 0.37 -11.70 -9.80
N GLU A 14 -0.52 -11.93 -10.76
CA GLU A 14 -0.18 -12.40 -12.09
C GLU A 14 0.24 -11.20 -12.95
N LEU A 15 1.56 -10.97 -13.04
CA LEU A 15 2.13 -9.77 -13.67
C LEU A 15 1.79 -9.63 -15.14
N GLU A 16 1.62 -10.76 -15.87
CA GLU A 16 1.32 -10.76 -17.30
C GLU A 16 -0.08 -10.18 -17.61
N SER A 17 -1.04 -10.36 -16.70
CA SER A 17 -2.41 -9.89 -16.86
C SER A 17 -2.72 -8.60 -16.10
N LEU A 18 -1.78 -8.10 -15.28
CA LEU A 18 -1.98 -6.92 -14.43
C LEU A 18 -2.01 -5.63 -15.25
N THR A 19 -3.12 -4.91 -15.15
CA THR A 19 -3.31 -3.57 -15.73
C THR A 19 -3.80 -2.59 -14.67
N GLU A 20 -3.90 -1.31 -15.01
CA GLU A 20 -4.48 -0.30 -14.10
C GLU A 20 -5.95 -0.56 -13.75
N LYS A 21 -6.68 -1.26 -14.62
CA LYS A 21 -8.12 -1.53 -14.47
C LYS A 21 -8.45 -3.00 -14.18
N TYR A 22 -7.49 -3.93 -14.30
CA TYR A 22 -7.69 -5.35 -14.06
C TYR A 22 -6.51 -5.97 -13.35
N GLY A 23 -6.78 -6.84 -12.38
CA GLY A 23 -5.75 -7.63 -11.72
C GLY A 23 -6.26 -8.98 -11.26
N ARG A 24 -5.41 -9.99 -11.38
CA ARG A 24 -5.62 -11.34 -10.88
C ARG A 24 -4.61 -11.65 -9.80
N PHE A 25 -5.11 -12.07 -8.65
CA PHE A 25 -4.32 -12.31 -7.45
C PHE A 25 -4.57 -13.70 -6.92
N SER A 26 -3.54 -14.32 -6.36
CA SER A 26 -3.67 -15.61 -5.72
C SER A 26 -2.98 -15.66 -4.37
N ALA A 27 -3.58 -16.38 -3.44
CA ALA A 27 -3.03 -16.64 -2.11
C ALA A 27 -3.16 -18.11 -1.76
N GLN A 28 -2.10 -18.70 -1.23
CA GLN A 28 -2.03 -20.07 -0.76
C GLN A 28 -0.89 -20.24 0.26
N PRO A 29 -0.94 -21.29 1.13
CA PRO A 29 -2.03 -22.23 1.34
C PRO A 29 -3.07 -21.67 2.33
N PHE A 30 -4.33 -22.00 2.13
CA PHE A 30 -5.40 -21.87 3.12
C PHE A 30 -5.81 -23.25 3.63
N GLU A 31 -6.25 -23.33 4.88
CA GLU A 31 -6.95 -24.49 5.38
C GLU A 31 -8.30 -24.63 4.66
N ARG A 32 -8.80 -25.84 4.59
CA ARG A 32 -10.04 -26.18 3.89
C ARG A 32 -11.23 -25.33 4.36
N GLY A 33 -11.94 -24.71 3.44
CA GLY A 33 -13.08 -23.82 3.66
C GLY A 33 -12.71 -22.35 3.87
N TRP A 34 -11.47 -22.04 4.24
CA TRP A 34 -11.03 -20.65 4.46
C TRP A 34 -10.90 -19.84 3.17
N GLY A 35 -10.55 -20.48 2.07
CA GLY A 35 -10.50 -19.81 0.77
C GLY A 35 -11.87 -19.21 0.39
N THR A 36 -12.95 -19.94 0.58
CA THR A 36 -14.32 -19.46 0.33
C THR A 36 -14.73 -18.35 1.30
N THR A 37 -14.45 -18.51 2.59
CA THR A 37 -14.80 -17.52 3.62
C THR A 37 -14.10 -16.19 3.35
N VAL A 38 -12.79 -16.20 3.13
CA VAL A 38 -12.00 -14.99 2.87
C VAL A 38 -12.36 -14.39 1.51
N GLY A 39 -12.48 -15.21 0.47
CA GLY A 39 -12.82 -14.77 -0.88
C GLY A 39 -14.17 -14.06 -0.95
N ASN A 40 -15.19 -14.62 -0.28
CA ASN A 40 -16.51 -13.99 -0.24
C ASN A 40 -16.52 -12.71 0.60
N ALA A 41 -15.84 -12.69 1.75
CA ALA A 41 -15.72 -11.49 2.59
C ALA A 41 -15.04 -10.34 1.82
N LEU A 42 -13.93 -10.61 1.14
CA LEU A 42 -13.23 -9.62 0.31
C LEU A 42 -14.09 -9.16 -0.87
N ARG A 43 -14.76 -10.08 -1.57
CA ARG A 43 -15.67 -9.73 -2.68
C ARG A 43 -16.76 -8.77 -2.24
N ARG A 44 -17.40 -9.02 -1.09
CA ARG A 44 -18.44 -8.16 -0.56
C ARG A 44 -17.91 -6.79 -0.17
N ALA A 45 -16.75 -6.72 0.52
CA ALA A 45 -16.13 -5.47 0.91
C ALA A 45 -15.69 -4.64 -0.31
N LEU A 46 -15.11 -5.28 -1.34
CA LEU A 46 -14.70 -4.64 -2.58
C LEU A 46 -15.87 -3.99 -3.32
N LEU A 47 -17.01 -4.66 -3.42
CA LEU A 47 -18.16 -4.17 -4.19
C LEU A 47 -18.97 -3.08 -3.47
N SER A 48 -18.94 -3.06 -2.14
CA SER A 48 -19.85 -2.18 -1.35
C SER A 48 -19.15 -1.05 -0.62
N SER A 49 -17.85 -1.17 -0.31
CA SER A 49 -17.26 -0.33 0.73
C SER A 49 -16.08 0.51 0.27
N ILE A 50 -15.59 0.30 -0.95
CA ILE A 50 -14.52 1.13 -1.51
C ILE A 50 -15.10 2.46 -1.97
N GLU A 51 -14.47 3.55 -1.54
CA GLU A 51 -14.85 4.91 -1.87
C GLU A 51 -14.46 5.28 -3.30
N GLY A 52 -15.28 6.11 -3.92
CA GLY A 52 -15.00 6.68 -5.22
C GLY A 52 -15.81 7.92 -5.51
N ALA A 53 -15.39 8.65 -6.52
CA ALA A 53 -16.07 9.86 -6.98
C ALA A 53 -17.20 9.53 -7.94
N ALA A 54 -18.32 10.29 -7.84
CA ALA A 54 -19.41 10.23 -8.79
C ALA A 54 -20.08 11.60 -8.94
N ILE A 55 -20.76 11.80 -10.07
CA ILE A 55 -21.59 12.96 -10.33
C ILE A 55 -22.91 12.76 -9.54
N THR A 56 -23.27 13.74 -8.71
CA THR A 56 -24.43 13.67 -7.81
C THR A 56 -25.55 14.61 -8.23
N ALA A 57 -25.24 15.68 -8.95
CA ALA A 57 -26.23 16.61 -9.51
C ALA A 57 -25.68 17.22 -10.80
N VAL A 58 -26.59 17.53 -11.72
CA VAL A 58 -26.28 18.13 -13.03
C VAL A 58 -27.19 19.29 -13.27
N LYS A 59 -26.66 20.40 -13.79
CA LYS A 59 -27.41 21.53 -14.28
C LYS A 59 -27.03 21.76 -15.75
N ILE A 60 -28.03 21.76 -16.63
CA ILE A 60 -27.87 22.01 -18.05
C ILE A 60 -28.57 23.35 -18.38
N GLU A 61 -27.86 24.23 -19.07
CA GLU A 61 -28.44 25.54 -19.43
C GLU A 61 -29.68 25.38 -20.29
N GLY A 62 -30.78 26.05 -19.88
CA GLY A 62 -32.07 25.97 -20.57
C GLY A 62 -32.94 24.75 -20.23
N VAL A 63 -32.50 23.90 -19.31
CA VAL A 63 -33.22 22.71 -18.85
C VAL A 63 -33.70 22.87 -17.41
N LEU A 64 -34.97 22.61 -17.17
CA LEU A 64 -35.60 22.71 -15.85
C LEU A 64 -35.86 21.34 -15.19
N HIS A 65 -35.97 20.29 -15.99
CA HIS A 65 -36.21 18.91 -15.53
C HIS A 65 -35.60 17.90 -16.52
N GLU A 66 -35.42 16.70 -16.09
CA GLU A 66 -34.70 15.61 -16.80
C GLU A 66 -35.38 15.19 -18.13
N PHE A 67 -36.67 15.47 -18.32
CA PHE A 67 -37.41 15.12 -19.55
C PHE A 67 -37.42 16.26 -20.58
N SER A 68 -36.57 17.25 -20.46
CA SER A 68 -36.50 18.37 -21.38
C SER A 68 -35.59 18.08 -22.56
N SER A 69 -36.00 18.52 -23.76
CA SER A 69 -35.10 18.59 -24.91
C SER A 69 -34.23 19.86 -24.85
N ILE A 70 -33.04 19.78 -25.42
CA ILE A 70 -32.09 20.87 -25.44
C ILE A 70 -32.00 21.44 -26.86
N PRO A 71 -32.27 22.74 -27.07
CA PRO A 71 -32.19 23.32 -28.40
C PRO A 71 -30.81 23.22 -29.01
N GLY A 72 -30.66 22.62 -30.20
CA GLY A 72 -29.42 22.44 -30.87
C GLY A 72 -28.57 21.28 -30.38
N VAL A 73 -29.12 20.39 -29.56
CA VAL A 73 -28.46 19.12 -29.15
C VAL A 73 -29.41 17.96 -29.59
N VAL A 74 -28.80 16.87 -30.04
CA VAL A 74 -29.56 15.71 -30.56
C VAL A 74 -30.20 14.91 -29.44
N GLU A 75 -29.48 14.71 -28.33
CA GLU A 75 -29.90 13.96 -27.16
C GLU A 75 -30.75 14.83 -26.23
N ASP A 76 -31.65 14.21 -25.51
CA ASP A 76 -32.41 14.86 -24.43
C ASP A 76 -31.56 14.88 -23.12
N ALA A 77 -32.08 15.60 -22.12
CA ALA A 77 -31.39 15.73 -20.84
C ALA A 77 -31.20 14.36 -20.13
N THR A 78 -32.16 13.44 -20.29
CA THR A 78 -32.09 12.08 -19.72
C THR A 78 -30.92 11.29 -20.33
N ASP A 79 -30.78 11.31 -21.65
CA ASP A 79 -29.72 10.61 -22.36
C ASP A 79 -28.34 11.15 -21.96
N ILE A 80 -28.21 12.48 -21.88
CA ILE A 80 -26.98 13.13 -21.43
C ILE A 80 -26.62 12.71 -20.01
N ILE A 81 -27.58 12.72 -19.08
CA ILE A 81 -27.36 12.28 -17.68
C ILE A 81 -26.93 10.81 -17.65
N LEU A 82 -27.55 9.94 -18.44
CA LEU A 82 -27.17 8.52 -18.51
C LEU A 82 -25.76 8.33 -19.05
N ASN A 83 -25.34 9.12 -20.02
CA ASN A 83 -23.99 9.10 -20.57
C ASN A 83 -22.98 9.64 -19.55
N LEU A 84 -23.26 10.75 -18.87
CA LEU A 84 -22.42 11.32 -17.83
C LEU A 84 -22.16 10.36 -16.68
N LYS A 85 -23.13 9.54 -16.29
CA LYS A 85 -22.98 8.50 -15.25
C LYS A 85 -21.96 7.41 -15.64
N GLN A 86 -21.64 7.24 -16.91
CA GLN A 86 -20.67 6.26 -17.38
C GLN A 86 -19.23 6.79 -17.34
N VAL A 87 -19.03 8.11 -17.22
CA VAL A 87 -17.71 8.74 -17.20
C VAL A 87 -16.95 8.34 -15.93
N PRO A 88 -15.83 7.64 -16.03
CA PRO A 88 -15.00 7.32 -14.88
C PRO A 88 -14.20 8.56 -14.47
N ILE A 89 -14.38 8.99 -13.24
CA ILE A 89 -13.77 10.19 -12.68
C ILE A 89 -12.98 9.88 -11.42
N LYS A 90 -12.01 10.71 -11.13
CA LYS A 90 -11.22 10.68 -9.90
C LYS A 90 -11.24 12.05 -9.23
N LEU A 91 -11.53 12.09 -7.95
CA LEU A 91 -11.52 13.29 -7.13
C LEU A 91 -10.51 13.09 -5.98
N ASN A 92 -9.53 13.97 -5.87
CA ASN A 92 -8.46 13.89 -4.87
C ASN A 92 -8.77 14.71 -3.60
N THR A 93 -9.96 15.33 -3.50
CA THR A 93 -10.41 16.09 -2.34
C THR A 93 -11.66 15.47 -1.74
N ASP A 94 -11.84 15.60 -0.42
CA ASP A 94 -13.04 15.17 0.27
C ASP A 94 -14.19 16.18 0.13
N LEU A 95 -13.89 17.40 -0.32
CA LEU A 95 -14.90 18.43 -0.51
C LEU A 95 -15.62 18.25 -1.85
N PRO A 96 -16.96 18.50 -1.86
CA PRO A 96 -17.72 18.49 -3.10
C PRO A 96 -17.21 19.55 -4.08
N LYS A 97 -17.10 19.20 -5.36
CA LYS A 97 -16.58 20.07 -6.41
C LYS A 97 -17.57 20.23 -7.55
N THR A 98 -17.60 21.41 -8.15
CA THR A 98 -18.38 21.68 -9.37
C THR A 98 -17.42 21.70 -10.57
N ILE A 99 -17.76 20.96 -11.61
CA ILE A 99 -17.01 20.86 -12.87
C ILE A 99 -17.91 21.26 -14.03
N TYR A 100 -17.30 21.66 -15.14
CA TYR A 100 -17.99 22.28 -16.26
C TYR A 100 -17.69 21.58 -17.58
N VAL A 101 -18.70 21.63 -18.47
CA VAL A 101 -18.55 21.32 -19.90
C VAL A 101 -19.14 22.50 -20.67
N ASN A 102 -18.34 23.09 -21.54
CA ASN A 102 -18.71 24.21 -22.39
C ASN A 102 -18.36 23.91 -23.84
N VAL A 103 -19.36 23.65 -24.67
CA VAL A 103 -19.19 23.31 -26.07
C VAL A 103 -20.11 24.18 -26.94
N GLU A 104 -19.51 24.96 -27.87
CA GLU A 104 -20.22 25.81 -28.83
C GLU A 104 -20.00 25.33 -30.28
N GLN A 105 -19.10 24.36 -30.46
CA GLN A 105 -18.77 23.84 -31.81
C GLN A 105 -19.69 22.65 -32.14
N PRO A 106 -20.21 22.56 -33.37
CA PRO A 106 -21.01 21.41 -33.78
C PRO A 106 -20.13 20.17 -33.87
N GLY A 107 -20.70 19.04 -33.42
CA GLY A 107 -20.03 17.74 -33.43
C GLY A 107 -20.27 16.92 -32.19
N PRO A 108 -19.66 15.72 -32.09
CA PRO A 108 -19.78 14.85 -30.92
C PRO A 108 -19.02 15.44 -29.73
N VAL A 109 -19.70 15.46 -28.58
CA VAL A 109 -19.15 15.85 -27.28
C VAL A 109 -18.77 14.59 -26.54
N THR A 110 -17.55 14.54 -26.07
CA THR A 110 -17.03 13.42 -25.28
C THR A 110 -16.53 13.90 -23.91
N SER A 111 -16.21 13.00 -23.05
CA SER A 111 -15.63 13.30 -21.74
C SER A 111 -14.29 14.07 -21.78
N ALA A 112 -13.66 14.19 -22.98
CA ALA A 112 -12.47 15.02 -23.18
C ALA A 112 -12.76 16.54 -23.05
N GLN A 113 -14.00 16.99 -23.24
CA GLN A 113 -14.40 18.39 -23.10
C GLN A 113 -14.76 18.78 -21.66
N ILE A 114 -14.70 17.85 -20.70
CA ILE A 114 -14.87 18.17 -19.28
C ILE A 114 -13.62 18.90 -18.80
N GLU A 115 -13.80 20.04 -18.14
CA GLU A 115 -12.70 20.83 -17.59
C GLU A 115 -12.03 20.08 -16.43
N GLU A 116 -10.74 19.76 -16.58
CA GLU A 116 -9.92 19.10 -15.55
C GLU A 116 -9.14 20.13 -14.75
N ASP A 117 -8.83 19.82 -13.51
CA ASP A 117 -7.95 20.61 -12.67
C ASP A 117 -7.07 19.73 -11.75
N ALA A 118 -6.33 20.33 -10.81
CA ALA A 118 -5.39 19.60 -9.93
C ALA A 118 -6.05 18.53 -9.06
N ASP A 119 -7.33 18.73 -8.70
CA ASP A 119 -8.06 17.84 -7.78
C ASP A 119 -9.02 16.90 -8.49
N PHE A 120 -9.30 17.12 -9.76
CA PHE A 120 -10.27 16.38 -10.55
C PHE A 120 -9.66 15.92 -11.87
N ALA A 121 -9.84 14.65 -12.19
CA ALA A 121 -9.38 14.07 -13.45
C ALA A 121 -10.41 13.10 -14.04
N VAL A 122 -10.53 13.13 -15.36
CA VAL A 122 -11.31 12.18 -16.17
C VAL A 122 -10.40 11.04 -16.62
N LEU A 123 -10.75 9.81 -16.25
CA LEU A 123 -9.92 8.62 -16.48
C LEU A 123 -10.09 8.01 -17.88
N ASP A 124 -11.19 8.32 -18.55
CA ASP A 124 -11.47 7.90 -19.92
C ASP A 124 -12.07 9.08 -20.70
N LYS A 125 -11.29 9.61 -21.63
CA LYS A 125 -11.65 10.77 -22.44
C LYS A 125 -12.47 10.43 -23.69
N SER A 126 -12.75 9.16 -23.91
CA SER A 126 -13.46 8.67 -25.09
C SER A 126 -14.97 8.45 -24.86
N VAL A 127 -15.45 8.61 -23.62
CA VAL A 127 -16.85 8.39 -23.31
C VAL A 127 -17.71 9.45 -23.98
N TYR A 128 -18.68 9.01 -24.78
CA TYR A 128 -19.62 9.87 -25.48
C TYR A 128 -20.64 10.48 -24.51
N ILE A 129 -20.92 11.79 -24.68
CA ILE A 129 -21.88 12.53 -23.85
C ILE A 129 -23.10 12.94 -24.67
N ALA A 130 -22.87 13.69 -25.75
CA ALA A 130 -23.93 14.25 -26.58
C ALA A 130 -23.42 14.66 -27.97
N THR A 131 -24.31 15.10 -28.87
CA THR A 131 -23.96 15.70 -30.16
C THR A 131 -24.59 17.08 -30.29
N VAL A 132 -23.75 18.09 -30.50
CA VAL A 132 -24.20 19.47 -30.75
C VAL A 132 -24.38 19.67 -32.23
N SER A 133 -25.57 20.19 -32.65
CA SER A 133 -25.91 20.54 -34.03
C SER A 133 -25.35 21.91 -34.42
N GLU A 134 -25.40 22.27 -35.70
CA GLU A 134 -24.98 23.59 -36.15
C GLU A 134 -25.79 24.71 -35.47
N GLY A 135 -25.08 25.67 -34.86
CA GLY A 135 -25.68 26.76 -34.08
C GLY A 135 -26.19 26.41 -32.70
N GLY A 136 -26.04 25.15 -32.28
CA GLY A 136 -26.31 24.71 -30.90
C GLY A 136 -25.18 25.04 -29.95
N LYS A 137 -25.47 25.09 -28.66
CA LYS A 137 -24.50 25.15 -27.57
C LYS A 137 -24.89 24.18 -26.46
N LEU A 138 -23.90 23.63 -25.79
CA LEU A 138 -24.12 22.76 -24.64
C LEU A 138 -23.26 23.24 -23.48
N GLN A 139 -23.92 23.66 -22.39
CA GLN A 139 -23.28 24.07 -21.15
C GLN A 139 -23.84 23.24 -20.01
N ILE A 140 -22.94 22.53 -19.33
CA ILE A 140 -23.30 21.62 -18.22
C ILE A 140 -22.45 21.97 -17.02
N GLU A 141 -23.09 22.15 -15.88
CA GLU A 141 -22.46 22.21 -14.57
C GLU A 141 -22.75 20.91 -13.82
N MET A 142 -21.72 20.25 -13.30
CA MET A 142 -21.85 18.96 -12.62
C MET A 142 -21.29 19.01 -11.22
N ARG A 143 -22.05 18.60 -10.24
CA ARG A 143 -21.58 18.44 -8.86
C ARG A 143 -20.98 17.04 -8.68
N VAL A 144 -19.74 16.96 -8.24
CA VAL A 144 -19.02 15.72 -7.96
C VAL A 144 -18.74 15.60 -6.47
N LYS A 145 -18.99 14.41 -5.91
CA LYS A 145 -18.69 14.09 -4.51
C LYS A 145 -18.03 12.71 -4.42
N ASN A 146 -17.16 12.53 -3.39
CA ASN A 146 -16.73 11.22 -2.96
C ASN A 146 -17.80 10.56 -2.11
N GLY A 147 -17.96 9.25 -2.25
CA GLY A 147 -18.95 8.49 -1.51
C GLY A 147 -18.71 6.99 -1.60
N ARG A 148 -19.67 6.20 -1.14
CA ARG A 148 -19.63 4.73 -1.13
C ARG A 148 -20.88 4.12 -1.71
N GLY A 149 -20.70 3.06 -2.48
CA GLY A 149 -21.80 2.26 -3.02
C GLY A 149 -22.73 3.05 -3.93
N TYR A 150 -24.03 2.78 -3.86
CA TYR A 150 -25.07 3.44 -4.61
C TYR A 150 -25.85 4.43 -3.73
N VAL A 151 -26.05 5.65 -4.23
CA VAL A 151 -26.84 6.68 -3.58
C VAL A 151 -27.94 7.12 -4.56
N ALA A 152 -29.20 7.00 -4.14
CA ALA A 152 -30.34 7.41 -4.94
C ALA A 152 -30.39 8.95 -5.10
N ALA A 153 -30.99 9.44 -6.18
CA ALA A 153 -31.12 10.86 -6.50
C ALA A 153 -31.74 11.68 -5.36
N ASP A 154 -32.75 11.17 -4.69
CA ASP A 154 -33.42 11.84 -3.55
C ASP A 154 -32.45 12.14 -2.39
N ARG A 155 -31.42 11.29 -2.20
CA ARG A 155 -30.42 11.47 -1.16
C ARG A 155 -29.25 12.34 -1.62
N ASN A 156 -29.13 12.57 -2.92
CA ASN A 156 -28.14 13.48 -3.51
C ASN A 156 -28.65 14.91 -3.59
N TYR A 157 -29.89 15.15 -3.18
CA TYR A 157 -30.42 16.50 -3.07
C TYR A 157 -29.60 17.30 -2.05
N ASP A 158 -29.11 18.45 -2.47
CA ASP A 158 -28.24 19.32 -1.70
C ASP A 158 -28.89 20.70 -1.61
N GLU A 159 -29.30 21.11 -0.41
CA GLU A 159 -29.97 22.38 -0.17
C GLU A 159 -29.08 23.61 -0.48
N ASP A 160 -27.75 23.40 -0.51
CA ASP A 160 -26.77 24.44 -0.81
C ASP A 160 -26.64 24.73 -2.32
N LEU A 161 -27.25 23.91 -3.18
CA LEU A 161 -27.19 24.11 -4.63
C LEU A 161 -28.25 25.11 -5.13
N PRO A 162 -27.90 26.00 -6.07
CA PRO A 162 -28.84 26.89 -6.71
C PRO A 162 -29.99 26.14 -7.41
N ILE A 163 -31.11 26.82 -7.59
CA ILE A 163 -32.24 26.27 -8.35
C ILE A 163 -31.81 25.93 -9.77
N GLY A 164 -32.24 24.79 -10.29
CA GLY A 164 -31.94 24.31 -11.64
C GLY A 164 -30.98 23.13 -11.68
N TYR A 165 -30.44 22.70 -10.55
CA TYR A 165 -29.74 21.42 -10.48
C TYR A 165 -30.71 20.26 -10.39
N ILE A 166 -30.51 19.26 -11.23
CA ILE A 166 -31.22 17.99 -11.26
C ILE A 166 -30.39 17.00 -10.45
N PRO A 167 -30.89 16.47 -9.31
CA PRO A 167 -30.19 15.44 -8.57
C PRO A 167 -30.16 14.14 -9.38
N VAL A 168 -28.99 13.48 -9.37
CA VAL A 168 -28.74 12.25 -10.13
C VAL A 168 -28.35 11.14 -9.17
N ASP A 169 -28.89 9.94 -9.39
CA ASP A 169 -28.44 8.77 -8.67
C ASP A 169 -27.00 8.43 -9.05
N SER A 170 -26.18 8.13 -8.06
CA SER A 170 -24.74 8.00 -8.22
C SER A 170 -24.23 6.63 -7.77
N VAL A 171 -23.30 6.07 -8.56
CA VAL A 171 -22.57 4.85 -8.24
C VAL A 171 -21.14 5.24 -7.90
N HIS A 172 -20.84 5.30 -6.62
CA HIS A 172 -19.54 5.72 -6.12
C HIS A 172 -18.49 4.59 -6.13
N SER A 173 -18.90 3.32 -6.32
CA SER A 173 -17.97 2.20 -6.29
C SER A 173 -17.01 2.23 -7.50
N PRO A 174 -15.68 2.35 -7.28
CA PRO A 174 -14.71 2.26 -8.37
C PRO A 174 -14.49 0.82 -8.84
N VAL A 175 -14.88 -0.16 -8.03
CA VAL A 175 -14.80 -1.58 -8.37
C VAL A 175 -16.04 -2.00 -9.15
N ARG A 176 -15.85 -2.40 -10.41
CA ARG A 176 -16.93 -2.77 -11.32
C ARG A 176 -17.35 -4.23 -11.19
N LYS A 177 -16.36 -5.11 -11.05
CA LYS A 177 -16.59 -6.56 -11.00
C LYS A 177 -15.54 -7.21 -10.12
N VAL A 178 -15.96 -8.20 -9.34
CA VAL A 178 -15.08 -9.08 -8.57
C VAL A 178 -15.51 -10.52 -8.79
N ASN A 179 -14.55 -11.36 -9.15
CA ASN A 179 -14.73 -12.80 -9.22
C ASN A 179 -13.73 -13.48 -8.29
N TYR A 180 -14.10 -14.60 -7.69
CA TYR A 180 -13.16 -15.43 -6.96
C TYR A 180 -13.40 -16.91 -7.25
N ALA A 181 -12.33 -17.68 -7.20
CA ALA A 181 -12.34 -19.12 -7.32
C ALA A 181 -11.44 -19.74 -6.25
N VAL A 182 -11.82 -20.92 -5.80
CA VAL A 182 -11.05 -21.70 -4.83
C VAL A 182 -10.64 -23.00 -5.50
N GLU A 183 -9.35 -23.24 -5.55
CA GLU A 183 -8.75 -24.45 -6.14
C GLU A 183 -8.06 -25.27 -5.04
N ALA A 184 -7.96 -26.58 -5.26
CA ALA A 184 -7.15 -27.43 -4.42
C ALA A 184 -5.67 -27.04 -4.52
N ALA A 185 -4.98 -26.95 -3.38
CA ALA A 185 -3.56 -26.65 -3.33
C ALA A 185 -2.81 -27.75 -2.60
N ARG A 186 -1.52 -27.90 -2.92
CA ARG A 186 -0.63 -28.89 -2.31
C ARG A 186 0.48 -28.20 -1.51
N LEU A 187 0.70 -28.66 -0.31
CA LEU A 187 1.82 -28.24 0.52
C LEU A 187 2.67 -29.48 0.88
N GLY A 188 3.79 -29.67 0.20
CA GLY A 188 4.59 -30.89 0.33
C GLY A 188 3.83 -32.14 -0.13
N GLN A 189 3.60 -33.09 0.78
CA GLN A 189 2.81 -34.31 0.48
C GLN A 189 1.33 -34.16 0.83
N MET A 190 0.93 -33.10 1.51
CA MET A 190 -0.47 -32.87 1.91
C MET A 190 -1.22 -32.14 0.81
N THR A 191 -2.40 -32.63 0.45
CA THR A 191 -3.26 -32.12 -0.62
C THR A 191 -4.52 -31.43 -0.12
N ASP A 192 -4.69 -31.29 1.19
CA ASP A 192 -5.91 -30.81 1.83
C ASP A 192 -5.93 -29.27 2.04
N TYR A 193 -5.18 -28.55 1.21
CA TYR A 193 -5.12 -27.09 1.24
C TYR A 193 -5.87 -26.47 0.07
N GLU A 194 -6.19 -25.19 0.23
CA GLU A 194 -6.87 -24.40 -0.80
C GLU A 194 -5.99 -23.25 -1.30
N LYS A 195 -6.15 -22.92 -2.56
CA LYS A 195 -5.64 -21.71 -3.21
C LYS A 195 -6.82 -20.82 -3.56
N LEU A 196 -6.84 -19.62 -3.04
CA LEU A 196 -7.81 -18.60 -3.38
C LEU A 196 -7.26 -17.78 -4.56
N MET A 197 -8.05 -17.65 -5.62
CA MET A 197 -7.83 -16.71 -6.70
C MET A 197 -8.90 -15.63 -6.67
N ILE A 198 -8.51 -14.36 -6.85
CA ILE A 198 -9.41 -13.22 -6.91
C ILE A 198 -9.07 -12.41 -8.16
N GLU A 199 -10.09 -12.07 -8.92
CA GLU A 199 -10.02 -11.18 -10.07
C GLU A 199 -10.81 -9.93 -9.78
N VAL A 200 -10.21 -8.77 -10.02
CA VAL A 200 -10.80 -7.46 -9.73
C VAL A 200 -10.74 -6.58 -10.97
N TRP A 201 -11.87 -6.01 -11.35
CA TRP A 201 -12.00 -5.01 -12.40
C TRP A 201 -12.39 -3.67 -11.77
N THR A 202 -11.61 -2.63 -12.05
CA THR A 202 -11.86 -1.27 -11.57
C THR A 202 -12.15 -0.33 -12.73
N ASN A 203 -12.59 0.87 -12.42
CA ASN A 203 -12.75 1.95 -13.40
C ASN A 203 -11.45 2.73 -13.69
N GLY A 204 -10.35 2.45 -12.94
CA GLY A 204 -9.06 3.14 -13.04
C GLY A 204 -8.85 4.22 -11.96
N ALA A 205 -9.87 4.59 -11.18
CA ALA A 205 -9.71 5.53 -10.07
C ALA A 205 -8.82 4.97 -8.94
N ILE A 206 -8.84 3.65 -8.78
CA ILE A 206 -8.02 2.90 -7.85
C ILE A 206 -7.44 1.67 -8.56
N THR A 207 -6.22 1.30 -8.21
CA THR A 207 -5.63 0.08 -8.75
C THR A 207 -6.29 -1.16 -8.13
N PRO A 208 -6.35 -2.29 -8.86
CA PRO A 208 -6.87 -3.55 -8.30
C PRO A 208 -6.15 -3.98 -7.03
N GLN A 209 -4.85 -3.78 -6.95
CA GLN A 209 -4.02 -4.13 -5.80
C GLN A 209 -4.39 -3.31 -4.56
N ASP A 210 -4.49 -1.98 -4.72
CA ASP A 210 -4.85 -1.08 -3.62
C ASP A 210 -6.28 -1.34 -3.13
N SER A 211 -7.20 -1.63 -4.06
CA SER A 211 -8.60 -1.95 -3.71
C SER A 211 -8.69 -3.19 -2.82
N ILE A 212 -7.93 -4.26 -3.13
CA ILE A 212 -7.86 -5.46 -2.28
C ILE A 212 -7.25 -5.13 -0.93
N GLY A 213 -6.19 -4.32 -0.89
CA GLY A 213 -5.55 -3.90 0.35
C GLY A 213 -6.51 -3.14 1.29
N LEU A 214 -7.27 -2.18 0.73
CA LEU A 214 -8.29 -1.43 1.47
C LEU A 214 -9.44 -2.32 1.96
N ALA A 215 -9.93 -3.21 1.10
CA ALA A 215 -10.98 -4.16 1.48
C ALA A 215 -10.53 -5.11 2.60
N ALA A 216 -9.29 -5.62 2.51
CA ALA A 216 -8.72 -6.48 3.53
C ALA A 216 -8.54 -5.75 4.88
N LYS A 217 -8.08 -4.49 4.85
CA LYS A 217 -7.98 -3.63 6.03
C LYS A 217 -9.34 -3.42 6.67
N LEU A 218 -10.35 -3.08 5.87
CA LEU A 218 -11.72 -2.86 6.35
C LEU A 218 -12.28 -4.12 7.05
N VAL A 219 -12.13 -5.29 6.43
CA VAL A 219 -12.56 -6.58 7.01
C VAL A 219 -11.82 -6.84 8.32
N LYS A 220 -10.49 -6.64 8.35
CA LYS A 220 -9.68 -6.80 9.56
C LYS A 220 -10.16 -5.88 10.69
N ASP A 221 -10.37 -4.58 10.40
CA ASP A 221 -10.76 -3.59 11.39
C ASP A 221 -12.14 -3.90 11.99
N HIS A 222 -13.09 -4.40 11.17
CA HIS A 222 -14.40 -4.83 11.67
C HIS A 222 -14.32 -6.12 12.48
N MET A 223 -13.41 -7.05 12.13
CA MET A 223 -13.25 -8.30 12.87
C MET A 223 -12.51 -8.10 14.19
N SER A 224 -11.73 -7.04 14.34
CA SER A 224 -10.95 -6.76 15.55
C SER A 224 -11.83 -6.57 16.79
N ILE A 225 -13.08 -6.08 16.63
CA ILE A 225 -14.05 -5.90 17.74
C ILE A 225 -14.44 -7.22 18.41
N PHE A 226 -14.32 -8.34 17.70
CA PHE A 226 -14.65 -9.67 18.24
C PHE A 226 -13.48 -10.29 19.00
N ILE A 227 -12.29 -9.67 18.96
CA ILE A 227 -11.11 -10.12 19.72
C ILE A 227 -11.18 -9.45 21.08
N ASN A 228 -11.58 -10.23 22.11
CA ASN A 228 -11.77 -9.74 23.48
C ASN A 228 -10.67 -10.20 24.46
N PHE A 229 -9.57 -10.70 23.94
CA PHE A 229 -8.41 -11.12 24.71
C PHE A 229 -7.18 -10.38 24.21
N GLU A 230 -6.27 -10.08 25.12
CA GLU A 230 -4.96 -9.56 24.75
C GLU A 230 -4.21 -10.68 24.00
N GLU A 231 -3.96 -10.47 22.72
CA GLU A 231 -3.01 -11.32 22.02
C GLU A 231 -1.67 -11.15 22.76
N PRO A 232 -1.04 -12.24 23.27
CA PRO A 232 0.36 -12.13 23.59
C PRO A 232 1.00 -11.57 22.34
N VAL A 233 1.69 -10.44 22.47
CA VAL A 233 2.45 -9.86 21.36
C VAL A 233 3.35 -11.02 20.91
N ASP A 234 2.91 -11.72 19.85
CA ASP A 234 3.81 -12.59 19.12
C ASP A 234 4.88 -11.59 18.68
N THR A 235 5.95 -11.52 19.48
CA THR A 235 7.21 -10.99 18.96
C THR A 235 7.30 -11.64 17.61
N VAL A 236 7.13 -10.81 16.58
CA VAL A 236 7.28 -11.21 15.19
C VAL A 236 8.41 -12.23 15.23
N GLU A 237 8.11 -13.50 14.93
CA GLU A 237 9.16 -14.47 14.71
C GLU A 237 9.94 -13.89 13.54
N VAL A 238 10.88 -13.05 13.88
CA VAL A 238 12.01 -12.70 13.05
C VAL A 238 12.55 -14.06 12.66
N PRO A 239 12.64 -14.39 11.36
CA PRO A 239 13.07 -15.71 10.94
C PRO A 239 14.24 -16.12 11.83
N GLN A 240 14.20 -17.31 12.42
CA GLN A 240 15.21 -17.81 13.36
C GLN A 240 16.63 -17.89 12.75
N ASP A 241 16.78 -17.53 11.47
CA ASP A 241 18.05 -17.28 10.78
C ASP A 241 18.70 -15.92 11.11
N ILE A 242 18.01 -15.04 11.86
CA ILE A 242 18.69 -13.95 12.55
C ILE A 242 19.01 -14.53 13.93
N ALA A 243 19.96 -15.46 13.93
CA ALA A 243 20.66 -15.88 15.11
C ALA A 243 20.95 -14.62 15.95
N HIS A 244 20.56 -14.69 17.23
CA HIS A 244 20.95 -13.76 18.27
C HIS A 244 22.45 -13.46 18.01
N ASP A 245 22.75 -12.31 17.43
CA ASP A 245 24.15 -11.95 17.21
C ASP A 245 24.72 -11.64 18.60
N PRO A 246 25.51 -12.53 19.20
CA PRO A 246 25.99 -12.35 20.57
C PRO A 246 26.78 -11.06 20.72
N ARG A 247 27.22 -10.46 19.62
CA ARG A 247 27.90 -9.17 19.58
C ARG A 247 26.98 -8.02 19.99
N LEU A 248 25.66 -8.12 19.74
CA LEU A 248 24.69 -7.08 20.08
C LEU A 248 24.52 -6.92 21.60
N GLU A 249 24.65 -8.01 22.37
CA GLU A 249 24.52 -7.98 23.84
C GLU A 249 25.63 -7.15 24.51
N HIS A 250 26.76 -7.01 23.83
CA HIS A 250 27.89 -6.26 24.36
C HIS A 250 27.87 -4.77 24.03
N LEU A 251 27.07 -4.36 23.04
CA LEU A 251 27.08 -2.99 22.52
C LEU A 251 26.54 -1.93 23.49
N ASP A 252 25.57 -2.30 24.31
CA ASP A 252 24.90 -1.37 25.24
C ASP A 252 25.60 -1.30 26.62
N ARG A 253 26.70 -2.07 26.80
CA ARG A 253 27.53 -2.02 28.02
C ARG A 253 28.38 -0.77 28.06
N SER A 254 28.71 -0.34 29.29
CA SER A 254 29.61 0.78 29.52
C SER A 254 31.04 0.43 29.12
N VAL A 255 31.77 1.43 28.60
CA VAL A 255 33.20 1.32 28.32
C VAL A 255 34.03 1.02 29.57
N GLU A 256 33.48 1.29 30.78
CA GLU A 256 34.13 0.97 32.06
C GLU A 256 34.28 -0.54 32.30
N GLU A 257 33.47 -1.37 31.69
CA GLU A 257 33.48 -2.83 31.81
C GLU A 257 34.59 -3.48 30.93
N LEU A 258 35.26 -2.71 30.07
CA LEU A 258 36.27 -3.24 29.13
C LEU A 258 37.64 -3.52 29.76
N GLU A 259 37.80 -3.39 31.08
CA GLU A 259 39.06 -3.61 31.80
C GLU A 259 40.31 -2.94 31.13
N LEU A 260 40.10 -1.71 30.60
CA LEU A 260 41.13 -0.92 29.94
C LEU A 260 42.11 -0.34 30.95
N SER A 261 43.34 -0.07 30.51
CA SER A 261 44.29 0.69 31.30
C SER A 261 43.71 2.09 31.65
N VAL A 262 44.07 2.62 32.82
CA VAL A 262 43.61 3.92 33.29
C VAL A 262 43.85 5.04 32.24
N ARG A 263 44.93 4.90 31.47
CA ARG A 263 45.26 5.84 30.41
C ARG A 263 44.31 5.73 29.22
N SER A 264 43.95 4.54 28.77
CA SER A 264 43.03 4.29 27.67
C SER A 264 41.64 4.70 28.05
N TYR A 265 41.19 4.39 29.28
CA TYR A 265 39.90 4.81 29.81
C TYR A 265 39.78 6.35 29.87
N ASN A 266 40.75 7.05 30.43
CA ASN A 266 40.71 8.51 30.49
C ASN A 266 40.67 9.16 29.10
N CYS A 267 41.29 8.56 28.11
CA CYS A 267 41.25 9.03 26.73
C CYS A 267 39.83 8.89 26.12
N LEU A 268 39.16 7.77 26.37
CA LEU A 268 37.77 7.58 25.92
C LEU A 268 36.79 8.50 26.62
N LYS A 269 36.95 8.71 27.91
CA LYS A 269 36.15 9.68 28.69
C LYS A 269 36.33 11.12 28.18
N ASN A 270 37.53 11.52 27.84
CA ASN A 270 37.80 12.84 27.26
C ASN A 270 37.26 12.98 25.83
N ALA A 271 37.08 11.87 25.12
CA ALA A 271 36.41 11.81 23.82
C ALA A 271 34.88 11.74 23.91
N ASN A 272 34.33 11.76 25.14
CA ASN A 272 32.90 11.66 25.42
C ASN A 272 32.24 10.38 24.90
N ILE A 273 33.01 9.25 24.91
CA ILE A 273 32.55 7.92 24.51
C ILE A 273 32.25 7.14 25.79
N GLN A 274 30.97 6.81 26.00
CA GLN A 274 30.46 6.16 27.21
C GLN A 274 30.05 4.70 26.99
N THR A 275 29.60 4.34 25.78
CA THR A 275 29.14 3.00 25.45
C THR A 275 30.04 2.31 24.44
N ILE A 276 30.03 0.97 24.45
CA ILE A 276 30.77 0.16 23.48
C ILE A 276 30.21 0.42 22.07
N ARG A 277 28.92 0.69 21.92
CA ARG A 277 28.27 1.07 20.65
C ARG A 277 28.91 2.32 20.04
N GLU A 278 29.10 3.37 20.84
CA GLU A 278 29.74 4.60 20.36
C GLU A 278 31.19 4.37 19.98
N LEU A 279 31.92 3.50 20.71
CA LEU A 279 33.27 3.16 20.45
C LEU A 279 33.48 2.43 19.12
N VAL A 280 32.65 1.41 18.83
CA VAL A 280 32.75 0.60 17.59
C VAL A 280 32.33 1.37 16.34
N GLN A 281 31.54 2.43 16.47
CA GLN A 281 31.18 3.31 15.36
C GLN A 281 32.33 4.22 14.90
N LYS A 282 33.29 4.48 15.78
CA LYS A 282 34.45 5.32 15.44
C LYS A 282 35.46 4.56 14.60
N SER A 283 35.95 5.23 13.57
CA SER A 283 37.04 4.70 12.76
C SER A 283 38.40 4.87 13.48
N GLU A 284 39.41 4.05 13.15
CA GLU A 284 40.76 4.15 13.68
C GLU A 284 41.37 5.56 13.50
N ASN A 285 41.12 6.17 12.34
CA ASN A 285 41.59 7.52 12.04
C ASN A 285 40.94 8.59 12.92
N GLU A 286 39.70 8.43 13.28
CA GLU A 286 39.01 9.33 14.21
C GLU A 286 39.51 9.17 15.63
N MET A 287 39.80 7.95 16.06
CA MET A 287 40.37 7.65 17.36
C MET A 287 41.78 8.25 17.50
N LEU A 288 42.60 8.16 16.47
CA LEU A 288 43.96 8.75 16.47
C LEU A 288 43.98 10.28 16.43
N LYS A 289 42.90 10.92 15.97
CA LYS A 289 42.74 12.39 16.00
C LYS A 289 42.39 12.92 17.38
N THR A 290 41.96 12.04 18.29
CA THR A 290 41.59 12.45 19.66
C THR A 290 42.83 12.82 20.47
N LYS A 291 42.74 13.92 21.19
CA LYS A 291 43.87 14.48 21.96
C LYS A 291 44.35 13.45 23.01
N ASN A 292 45.69 13.20 23.06
CA ASN A 292 46.35 12.26 23.94
C ASN A 292 46.08 10.76 23.68
N PHE A 293 45.51 10.39 22.52
CA PHE A 293 45.27 9.00 22.14
C PHE A 293 46.44 8.46 21.34
N GLY A 294 47.11 7.44 21.88
CA GLY A 294 48.33 6.84 21.26
C GLY A 294 48.05 5.49 20.60
N ARG A 295 48.96 5.06 19.70
CA ARG A 295 48.87 3.75 19.03
C ARG A 295 48.83 2.56 20.01
N LYS A 296 49.47 2.68 21.19
CA LYS A 296 49.42 1.61 22.20
C LYS A 296 48.03 1.44 22.78
N SER A 297 47.31 2.55 23.09
CA SER A 297 45.94 2.51 23.59
C SER A 297 44.94 2.04 22.50
N LEU A 298 45.22 2.35 21.23
CA LEU A 298 44.43 1.85 20.11
C LEU A 298 44.52 0.32 19.98
N ASN A 299 45.73 -0.23 20.07
CA ASN A 299 45.92 -1.67 19.98
C ASN A 299 45.28 -2.41 21.15
N GLU A 300 45.41 -1.89 22.38
CA GLU A 300 44.75 -2.43 23.57
C GLU A 300 43.22 -2.54 23.37
N ILE A 301 42.59 -1.46 22.89
CA ILE A 301 41.14 -1.45 22.61
C ILE A 301 40.81 -2.44 21.49
N LYS A 302 41.58 -2.51 20.42
CA LYS A 302 41.36 -3.48 19.34
C LYS A 302 41.40 -4.92 19.84
N ASP A 303 42.41 -5.25 20.65
CA ASP A 303 42.60 -6.61 21.18
C ASP A 303 41.42 -7.04 22.07
N ILE A 304 40.83 -6.09 22.81
CA ILE A 304 39.66 -6.36 23.66
C ILE A 304 38.39 -6.48 22.79
N LEU A 305 38.17 -5.57 21.82
CA LEU A 305 37.03 -5.64 20.91
C LEU A 305 37.06 -6.93 20.08
N VAL A 306 38.21 -7.38 19.60
CA VAL A 306 38.36 -8.64 18.85
C VAL A 306 37.97 -9.85 19.71
N LYS A 307 38.31 -9.86 21.00
CA LYS A 307 37.89 -10.93 21.94
C LYS A 307 36.36 -11.00 22.10
N MET A 308 35.70 -9.84 21.94
CA MET A 308 34.22 -9.74 22.00
C MET A 308 33.56 -9.90 20.62
N GLY A 309 34.33 -10.20 19.56
CA GLY A 309 33.81 -10.30 18.20
C GLY A 309 33.43 -8.96 17.56
N LEU A 310 33.92 -7.84 18.12
CA LEU A 310 33.65 -6.48 17.69
C LEU A 310 34.86 -5.87 16.98
N ALA A 311 34.64 -4.83 16.17
CA ALA A 311 35.70 -4.10 15.48
C ALA A 311 35.40 -2.60 15.43
N LEU A 312 36.44 -1.77 15.30
CA LEU A 312 36.25 -0.33 15.06
C LEU A 312 35.75 -0.07 13.64
N GLY A 313 34.89 0.94 13.47
CA GLY A 313 34.32 1.31 12.18
C GLY A 313 33.11 0.48 11.77
N MET A 314 32.44 -0.19 12.72
CA MET A 314 31.19 -0.93 12.48
C MET A 314 30.07 0.01 12.04
N LYS A 315 29.26 -0.43 11.06
CA LYS A 315 28.08 0.28 10.58
C LYS A 315 26.83 -0.44 10.99
N PHE A 316 25.80 0.33 11.36
CA PHE A 316 24.51 -0.15 11.79
C PHE A 316 23.42 0.37 10.86
N ASP A 317 22.35 -0.40 10.66
CA ASP A 317 21.15 0.05 9.96
C ASP A 317 20.25 0.91 10.87
N GLU A 318 19.14 1.40 10.33
CA GLU A 318 18.14 2.19 11.08
C GLU A 318 17.49 1.40 12.23
N HIS A 319 17.64 0.08 12.24
CA HIS A 319 17.13 -0.83 13.27
C HIS A 319 18.21 -1.31 14.23
N GLY A 320 19.42 -0.73 14.19
CA GLY A 320 20.52 -1.06 15.08
C GLY A 320 21.23 -2.38 14.79
N ARG A 321 21.08 -2.97 13.58
CA ARG A 321 21.76 -4.20 13.16
C ARG A 321 23.12 -3.91 12.56
N ILE A 322 24.07 -4.82 12.76
CA ILE A 322 25.42 -4.70 12.21
C ILE A 322 25.39 -4.95 10.70
N ILE A 323 25.70 -3.91 9.90
CA ILE A 323 25.82 -4.03 8.44
C ILE A 323 27.22 -4.49 8.04
N TRP A 324 28.24 -4.06 8.80
CA TRP A 324 29.65 -4.36 8.52
C TRP A 324 30.47 -4.35 9.81
N PRO A 325 31.39 -5.30 10.04
CA PRO A 325 31.70 -6.48 9.21
C PRO A 325 30.59 -7.56 9.30
N PRO A 326 30.36 -8.35 8.23
CA PRO A 326 29.42 -9.47 8.25
C PRO A 326 29.89 -10.56 9.24
N LEU A 327 28.96 -11.38 9.74
CA LEU A 327 29.28 -12.57 10.54
C LEU A 327 30.22 -13.47 9.74
N PRO A 328 31.26 -14.03 10.35
CA PRO A 328 32.04 -15.08 9.71
C PRO A 328 31.10 -16.27 9.47
N SER A 329 30.89 -16.62 8.19
CA SER A 329 30.12 -17.76 7.80
C SER A 329 30.67 -19.02 8.44
N GLN A 330 29.85 -19.73 9.22
CA GLN A 330 30.16 -21.10 9.65
C GLN A 330 30.08 -22.01 8.41
N THR A 331 31.15 -22.03 7.61
CA THR A 331 31.29 -23.01 6.53
C THR A 331 32.74 -23.43 6.44
N ALA A 332 32.86 -24.72 6.63
CA ALA A 332 33.91 -25.63 6.22
C ALA A 332 34.63 -26.30 7.37
N ALA A 333 34.06 -27.41 7.81
CA ALA A 333 34.89 -28.50 8.29
C ALA A 333 35.89 -28.88 7.17
N PRO A 334 37.17 -29.10 7.48
CA PRO A 334 38.13 -29.50 6.45
C PRO A 334 37.74 -30.87 5.92
N ALA A 335 37.64 -31.01 4.60
CA ALA A 335 37.53 -32.26 3.92
C ALA A 335 38.76 -33.12 4.28
N SER A 336 38.53 -34.27 4.89
CA SER A 336 39.50 -35.32 5.07
C SER A 336 40.00 -35.77 3.68
N GLU A 337 41.23 -35.55 3.39
CA GLU A 337 41.99 -36.23 2.33
C GLU A 337 42.04 -37.73 2.67
N ASP A 338 41.16 -38.53 2.07
CA ASP A 338 41.40 -39.95 1.98
C ASP A 338 42.16 -40.23 0.72
N THR A 339 43.44 -40.51 0.94
CA THR A 339 44.40 -41.14 0.04
C THR A 339 43.81 -42.39 -0.56
N VAL A 340 43.69 -42.41 -1.88
CA VAL A 340 43.56 -43.62 -2.68
C VAL A 340 44.92 -44.27 -2.79
N GLY A 341 45.06 -45.46 -2.26
CA GLY A 341 46.15 -46.37 -2.50
C GLY A 341 45.61 -47.72 -2.98
N LEU A 342 46.00 -48.08 -4.22
CA LEU A 342 45.94 -49.40 -4.88
C LEU A 342 44.59 -49.77 -5.47
#